data_43e1afcf0d71aa8041571c25e9daca38
#
_entry.id   43e1afcf0d71aa8041571c25e9daca38
#
_cell.length_a   1.000
_cell.length_b   1.000
_cell.length_c   1.000
_cell.angle_alpha   90.00
_cell.angle_beta   90.00
_cell.angle_gamma   90.00
#
_symmetry.space_group_name_H-M   'P 1'
#
loop_
_entity.id
_entity.type
_entity.pdbx_description
1 polymer ?
#
loop_
_entity_poly.entity_id
_entity_poly.type
_entity_poly.pdbx_seq_one_letter_code
_entity_poly.pdbx_strand_id
1 'polypeptide(L)'
;IHLKPEEPAPKATPSYAGETDEYDWGSITGRVETITPDVAKEMLGVNTNNRNVSRTQVELFARTMAQKAWKMNGEAIKFSNTGRLLDGQHRLLACVESGVPFRTLVIRGLPEDTQETMDAGKSRTMANVLELKGRNNAKQLSTVARSIYLSEQLGVEAACVNNMSPTRNELLTFIESTPQLEDTLRQASTFYTKSNHLMSTSMAALLYWTFNEIDGEACERFFDML
;
A
#
# COMPACT_ATOMS: atom_id res chain seq x y z
N ILE A 1 24.03 -29.35 22.59
CA ILE A 1 22.62 -29.44 22.10
C ILE A 1 21.99 -28.08 22.40
N HIS A 2 21.89 -27.23 21.38
CA HIS A 2 21.18 -25.95 21.50
C HIS A 2 19.69 -26.23 21.25
N LEU A 3 18.90 -26.16 22.30
CA LEU A 3 17.44 -26.14 22.21
C LEU A 3 17.01 -24.83 21.61
N LYS A 4 16.28 -24.85 20.49
CA LYS A 4 15.57 -23.71 19.97
C LYS A 4 14.54 -23.24 21.02
N PRO A 5 14.38 -21.92 21.23
CA PRO A 5 13.28 -21.46 22.07
C PRO A 5 11.94 -21.87 21.44
N GLU A 6 11.07 -22.47 22.25
CA GLU A 6 9.70 -22.79 21.85
C GLU A 6 8.96 -21.49 21.49
N GLU A 7 8.36 -21.45 20.29
CA GLU A 7 7.43 -20.37 19.93
C GLU A 7 6.24 -20.38 20.92
N PRO A 8 5.86 -19.23 21.47
CA PRO A 8 4.72 -19.16 22.37
C PRO A 8 3.46 -19.61 21.62
N ALA A 9 2.71 -20.51 22.22
CA ALA A 9 1.43 -20.99 21.70
C ALA A 9 0.50 -19.80 21.34
N PRO A 10 -0.25 -19.87 20.24
CA PRO A 10 -1.15 -18.80 19.84
C PRO A 10 -2.15 -18.55 20.97
N LYS A 11 -2.25 -17.27 21.40
CA LYS A 11 -3.23 -16.88 22.41
C LYS A 11 -4.62 -17.22 21.92
N ALA A 12 -5.39 -17.93 22.75
CA ALA A 12 -6.77 -18.28 22.44
C ALA A 12 -7.55 -17.01 22.05
N THR A 13 -8.26 -17.08 20.93
CA THR A 13 -9.17 -16.03 20.50
C THR A 13 -10.25 -15.89 21.58
N PRO A 14 -10.57 -14.68 22.08
CA PRO A 14 -11.64 -14.50 23.02
C PRO A 14 -12.94 -15.06 22.43
N SER A 15 -13.63 -15.94 23.14
CA SER A 15 -14.97 -16.37 22.77
C SER A 15 -15.91 -15.23 23.13
N TYR A 16 -16.39 -14.50 22.14
CA TYR A 16 -17.49 -13.57 22.32
C TYR A 16 -18.78 -14.38 22.40
N ALA A 17 -19.24 -14.65 23.59
CA ALA A 17 -20.64 -15.02 23.86
C ALA A 17 -21.48 -13.72 23.82
N GLY A 18 -21.67 -13.16 22.64
CA GLY A 18 -22.64 -12.10 22.40
C GLY A 18 -23.98 -12.73 22.06
N GLU A 19 -25.07 -12.06 22.48
CA GLU A 19 -26.42 -12.39 22.03
C GLU A 19 -26.41 -12.56 20.51
N THR A 20 -26.93 -13.69 20.04
CA THR A 20 -27.12 -13.92 18.60
C THR A 20 -28.24 -13.01 18.17
N ASP A 21 -27.90 -11.90 17.50
CA ASP A 21 -28.88 -11.11 16.78
C ASP A 21 -29.72 -12.04 15.89
N GLU A 22 -31.01 -11.82 15.85
CA GLU A 22 -31.99 -12.55 14.99
C GLU A 22 -31.72 -12.32 13.48
N TYR A 23 -30.53 -11.94 13.08
CA TYR A 23 -30.16 -11.86 11.69
C TYR A 23 -29.91 -13.26 11.14
N ASP A 24 -30.76 -13.67 10.19
CA ASP A 24 -30.53 -14.92 9.45
C ASP A 24 -29.30 -14.82 8.56
N TRP A 25 -28.15 -15.13 9.14
CA TRP A 25 -26.87 -15.23 8.42
C TRP A 25 -26.79 -16.51 7.57
N GLY A 26 -27.83 -17.35 7.55
CA GLY A 26 -27.81 -18.67 6.91
C GLY A 26 -27.55 -18.66 5.41
N SER A 27 -27.79 -17.53 4.74
CA SER A 27 -27.53 -17.38 3.31
C SER A 27 -26.14 -16.81 2.99
N ILE A 28 -25.41 -16.25 3.99
CA ILE A 28 -24.10 -15.64 3.78
C ILE A 28 -23.02 -16.71 3.87
N THR A 29 -22.23 -16.83 2.81
CA THR A 29 -21.11 -17.77 2.74
C THR A 29 -19.81 -17.06 2.44
N GLY A 30 -18.71 -17.47 3.09
CA GLY A 30 -17.37 -16.97 2.85
C GLY A 30 -16.38 -18.12 2.56
N ARG A 31 -15.65 -18.01 1.47
CA ARG A 31 -14.62 -18.99 1.09
C ARG A 31 -13.37 -18.30 0.57
N VAL A 32 -12.20 -18.90 0.82
CA VAL A 32 -10.95 -18.48 0.18
C VAL A 32 -10.88 -19.13 -1.20
N GLU A 33 -10.82 -18.30 -2.23
CA GLU A 33 -10.80 -18.73 -3.62
C GLU A 33 -9.53 -18.23 -4.32
N THR A 34 -9.07 -18.98 -5.32
CA THR A 34 -8.06 -18.52 -6.28
C THR A 34 -8.78 -17.98 -7.50
N ILE A 35 -8.64 -16.69 -7.71
CA ILE A 35 -9.27 -15.96 -8.82
C ILE A 35 -8.27 -15.92 -9.98
N THR A 36 -8.59 -16.63 -11.05
CA THR A 36 -7.87 -16.53 -12.33
C THR A 36 -8.39 -15.34 -13.16
N PRO A 37 -7.65 -14.86 -14.17
CA PRO A 37 -8.13 -13.81 -15.05
C PRO A 37 -9.49 -14.10 -15.73
N ASP A 38 -9.77 -15.35 -16.05
CA ASP A 38 -11.03 -15.73 -16.67
C ASP A 38 -12.18 -15.71 -15.65
N VAL A 39 -11.97 -16.25 -14.46
CA VAL A 39 -12.92 -16.13 -13.33
C VAL A 39 -13.16 -14.67 -12.98
N ALA A 40 -12.12 -13.83 -13.00
CA ALA A 40 -12.26 -12.39 -12.75
C ALA A 40 -13.15 -11.70 -13.82
N LYS A 41 -13.04 -12.08 -15.10
CA LYS A 41 -13.91 -11.57 -16.17
C LYS A 41 -15.38 -11.99 -15.96
N GLU A 42 -15.61 -13.25 -15.58
CA GLU A 42 -16.95 -13.74 -15.29
C GLU A 42 -17.57 -12.96 -14.10
N MET A 43 -16.81 -12.79 -13.03
CA MET A 43 -17.25 -12.02 -11.84
C MET A 43 -17.53 -10.55 -12.19
N LEU A 44 -16.78 -9.95 -13.09
CA LEU A 44 -17.02 -8.59 -13.58
C LEU A 44 -18.27 -8.49 -14.46
N GLY A 45 -18.72 -9.57 -15.08
CA GLY A 45 -19.94 -9.61 -15.89
C GLY A 45 -21.21 -9.28 -15.09
N VAL A 46 -21.20 -9.46 -13.77
CA VAL A 46 -22.31 -9.11 -12.86
C VAL A 46 -22.09 -7.79 -12.11
N ASN A 47 -21.17 -6.97 -12.59
CA ASN A 47 -20.83 -5.65 -12.03
C ASN A 47 -21.72 -4.55 -12.64
N THR A 48 -22.93 -4.37 -12.12
CA THR A 48 -23.93 -3.48 -12.72
C THR A 48 -24.07 -2.10 -12.08
N ASN A 49 -23.59 -1.91 -10.85
CA ASN A 49 -23.77 -0.65 -10.12
C ASN A 49 -22.65 -0.42 -9.09
N ASN A 50 -21.43 -0.27 -9.53
CA ASN A 50 -20.30 0.07 -8.68
C ASN A 50 -19.80 1.48 -8.99
N ARG A 51 -19.01 2.06 -8.08
CA ARG A 51 -18.34 3.35 -8.27
C ARG A 51 -17.48 3.36 -9.54
N ASN A 52 -17.19 4.56 -10.04
CA ASN A 52 -16.29 4.72 -11.17
C ASN A 52 -14.94 4.06 -10.92
N VAL A 53 -14.41 3.40 -11.95
CA VAL A 53 -13.12 2.73 -11.89
C VAL A 53 -12.00 3.76 -11.78
N SER A 54 -11.19 3.64 -10.73
CA SER A 54 -9.92 4.36 -10.62
C SER A 54 -8.84 3.61 -11.39
N ARG A 55 -8.42 4.12 -12.54
CA ARG A 55 -7.39 3.51 -13.37
C ARG A 55 -6.07 3.35 -12.59
N THR A 56 -5.65 4.38 -11.87
CA THR A 56 -4.45 4.37 -11.02
C THR A 56 -4.48 3.23 -9.99
N GLN A 57 -5.66 2.97 -9.38
CA GLN A 57 -5.79 1.89 -8.40
C GLN A 57 -5.71 0.51 -9.05
N VAL A 58 -6.27 0.33 -10.25
CA VAL A 58 -6.17 -0.92 -11.01
C VAL A 58 -4.72 -1.20 -11.38
N GLU A 59 -4.00 -0.22 -11.94
CA GLU A 59 -2.58 -0.33 -12.30
C GLU A 59 -1.69 -0.65 -11.10
N LEU A 60 -1.95 -0.02 -9.94
CA LEU A 60 -1.24 -0.30 -8.69
C LEU A 60 -1.41 -1.76 -8.25
N PHE A 61 -2.64 -2.26 -8.27
CA PHE A 61 -2.92 -3.64 -7.91
C PHE A 61 -2.36 -4.62 -8.93
N ALA A 62 -2.46 -4.32 -10.23
CA ALA A 62 -1.92 -5.16 -11.31
C ALA A 62 -0.39 -5.32 -11.18
N ARG A 63 0.34 -4.23 -10.92
CA ARG A 63 1.80 -4.29 -10.65
C ARG A 63 2.10 -5.13 -9.41
N THR A 64 1.34 -4.95 -8.34
CA THR A 64 1.53 -5.74 -7.10
C THR A 64 1.32 -7.24 -7.34
N MET A 65 0.34 -7.61 -8.16
CA MET A 65 0.09 -9.01 -8.55
C MET A 65 1.21 -9.54 -9.44
N ALA A 66 1.63 -8.78 -10.46
CA ALA A 66 2.71 -9.14 -11.38
C ALA A 66 4.04 -9.37 -10.63
N GLN A 67 4.34 -8.59 -9.61
CA GLN A 67 5.51 -8.72 -8.74
C GLN A 67 5.39 -9.87 -7.72
N LYS A 68 4.29 -10.64 -7.73
CA LYS A 68 3.98 -11.70 -6.74
C LYS A 68 3.97 -11.19 -5.27
N ALA A 69 3.75 -9.89 -5.10
CA ALA A 69 3.70 -9.21 -3.81
C ALA A 69 2.28 -9.10 -3.23
N TRP A 70 1.28 -9.66 -3.91
CA TRP A 70 -0.08 -9.70 -3.41
C TRP A 70 -0.19 -10.57 -2.16
N LYS A 71 -0.75 -9.99 -1.10
CA LYS A 71 -0.97 -10.67 0.17
C LYS A 71 -2.47 -10.75 0.46
N MET A 72 -2.95 -11.92 0.83
CA MET A 72 -4.29 -12.08 1.37
C MET A 72 -4.35 -11.40 2.76
N ASN A 73 -5.14 -10.34 2.89
CA ASN A 73 -5.20 -9.47 4.07
C ASN A 73 -6.60 -9.44 4.73
N GLY A 74 -7.49 -10.36 4.34
CA GLY A 74 -8.86 -10.41 4.83
C GLY A 74 -9.84 -9.54 4.04
N GLU A 75 -9.37 -8.65 3.17
CA GLU A 75 -10.25 -7.94 2.24
C GLU A 75 -10.91 -8.91 1.28
N ALA A 76 -12.24 -8.86 1.19
CA ALA A 76 -13.04 -9.81 0.43
C ALA A 76 -13.56 -9.23 -0.90
N ILE A 77 -13.75 -10.09 -1.90
CA ILE A 77 -14.68 -9.83 -2.99
C ILE A 77 -16.07 -10.15 -2.46
N LYS A 78 -17.04 -9.26 -2.68
CA LYS A 78 -18.36 -9.37 -2.06
C LYS A 78 -19.44 -9.36 -3.11
N PHE A 79 -20.37 -10.32 -2.97
CA PHE A 79 -21.55 -10.46 -3.82
C PHE A 79 -22.82 -10.39 -3.00
N SER A 80 -23.85 -9.78 -3.57
CA SER A 80 -25.18 -9.75 -2.98
C SER A 80 -25.86 -11.13 -3.01
N ASN A 81 -27.00 -11.21 -2.36
CA ASN A 81 -27.92 -12.36 -2.42
C ASN A 81 -28.55 -12.56 -3.81
N THR A 82 -28.55 -11.53 -4.67
CA THR A 82 -28.96 -11.62 -6.09
C THR A 82 -27.80 -11.97 -7.03
N GLY A 83 -26.57 -12.11 -6.50
CA GLY A 83 -25.37 -12.42 -7.27
C GLY A 83 -24.66 -11.22 -7.86
N ARG A 84 -25.08 -9.99 -7.58
CA ARG A 84 -24.46 -8.76 -8.04
C ARG A 84 -23.12 -8.53 -7.31
N LEU A 85 -22.08 -8.07 -8.01
CA LEU A 85 -20.81 -7.68 -7.41
C LEU A 85 -20.99 -6.36 -6.61
N LEU A 86 -20.77 -6.41 -5.30
CA LEU A 86 -20.84 -5.26 -4.39
C LEU A 86 -19.50 -4.60 -4.17
N ASP A 87 -18.43 -5.41 -4.05
CA ASP A 87 -17.06 -4.91 -3.79
C ASP A 87 -16.02 -5.81 -4.45
N GLY A 88 -14.87 -5.23 -4.82
CA GLY A 88 -13.72 -5.94 -5.37
C GLY A 88 -13.44 -5.66 -6.85
N GLN A 89 -14.21 -4.78 -7.52
CA GLN A 89 -14.06 -4.50 -8.96
C GLN A 89 -12.61 -4.15 -9.35
N HIS A 90 -11.90 -3.31 -8.59
CA HIS A 90 -10.52 -2.91 -8.90
C HIS A 90 -9.53 -4.09 -8.82
N ARG A 91 -9.75 -5.01 -7.89
CA ARG A 91 -8.93 -6.23 -7.73
C ARG A 91 -9.17 -7.21 -8.86
N LEU A 92 -10.42 -7.37 -9.29
CA LEU A 92 -10.77 -8.21 -10.43
C LEU A 92 -10.21 -7.64 -11.74
N LEU A 93 -10.36 -6.33 -11.98
CA LEU A 93 -9.77 -5.65 -13.14
C LEU A 93 -8.25 -5.79 -13.16
N ALA A 94 -7.60 -5.64 -12.01
CA ALA A 94 -6.16 -5.81 -11.89
C ALA A 94 -5.69 -7.25 -12.16
N CYS A 95 -6.47 -8.25 -11.77
CA CYS A 95 -6.21 -9.65 -12.11
C CYS A 95 -6.28 -9.89 -13.63
N VAL A 96 -7.30 -9.35 -14.26
CA VAL A 96 -7.44 -9.44 -15.74
C VAL A 96 -6.27 -8.76 -16.43
N GLU A 97 -5.88 -7.57 -15.98
CA GLU A 97 -4.82 -6.77 -16.59
C GLU A 97 -3.42 -7.38 -16.38
N SER A 98 -3.14 -7.85 -15.17
CA SER A 98 -1.84 -8.47 -14.86
C SER A 98 -1.68 -9.87 -15.45
N GLY A 99 -2.77 -10.54 -15.78
CA GLY A 99 -2.76 -11.96 -16.20
C GLY A 99 -2.39 -12.93 -15.06
N VAL A 100 -2.29 -12.45 -13.81
CA VAL A 100 -1.79 -13.22 -12.67
C VAL A 100 -2.94 -13.59 -11.73
N PRO A 101 -3.14 -14.90 -11.45
CA PRO A 101 -4.11 -15.35 -10.45
C PRO A 101 -3.76 -14.84 -9.05
N PHE A 102 -4.78 -14.56 -8.23
CA PHE A 102 -4.58 -14.19 -6.83
C PHE A 102 -5.56 -14.90 -5.89
N ARG A 103 -5.16 -15.08 -4.65
CA ARG A 103 -6.01 -15.67 -3.60
C ARG A 103 -6.67 -14.56 -2.78
N THR A 104 -7.97 -14.73 -2.52
CA THR A 104 -8.74 -13.78 -1.71
C THR A 104 -9.94 -14.47 -1.05
N LEU A 105 -10.49 -13.83 -0.03
CA LEU A 105 -11.78 -14.21 0.53
C LEU A 105 -12.89 -13.76 -0.42
N VAL A 106 -13.86 -14.62 -0.69
CA VAL A 106 -15.07 -14.29 -1.46
C VAL A 106 -16.28 -14.52 -0.56
N ILE A 107 -17.09 -13.48 -0.39
CA ILE A 107 -18.31 -13.49 0.40
C ILE A 107 -19.50 -13.38 -0.56
N ARG A 108 -20.51 -14.24 -0.36
CA ARG A 108 -21.75 -14.25 -1.16
C ARG A 108 -22.97 -14.23 -0.25
N GLY A 109 -24.07 -13.71 -0.76
CA GLY A 109 -25.36 -13.69 -0.04
C GLY A 109 -25.60 -12.44 0.80
N LEU A 110 -24.78 -11.38 0.65
CA LEU A 110 -24.98 -10.13 1.40
C LEU A 110 -26.26 -9.40 0.94
N PRO A 111 -26.96 -8.69 1.84
CA PRO A 111 -28.04 -7.78 1.44
C PRO A 111 -27.52 -6.70 0.46
N GLU A 112 -28.37 -6.29 -0.49
CA GLU A 112 -28.02 -5.32 -1.53
C GLU A 112 -27.61 -3.95 -0.99
N ASP A 113 -28.27 -3.49 0.08
CA ASP A 113 -28.08 -2.19 0.73
C ASP A 113 -26.77 -2.10 1.52
N THR A 114 -26.13 -3.23 1.83
CA THR A 114 -24.86 -3.23 2.55
C THR A 114 -23.74 -2.54 1.77
N GLN A 115 -23.89 -2.35 0.44
CA GLN A 115 -22.90 -1.66 -0.38
C GLN A 115 -22.64 -0.23 0.09
N GLU A 116 -23.66 0.47 0.60
CA GLU A 116 -23.53 1.86 1.08
C GLU A 116 -22.63 1.99 2.31
N THR A 117 -22.44 0.92 3.06
CA THR A 117 -21.59 0.89 4.26
C THR A 117 -20.19 0.38 4.00
N MET A 118 -19.90 -0.08 2.77
CA MET A 118 -18.56 -0.58 2.40
C MET A 118 -17.58 0.57 2.14
N ASP A 119 -16.30 0.31 2.34
CA ASP A 119 -15.21 1.27 2.12
C ASP A 119 -15.26 2.56 2.97
N ALA A 120 -16.02 2.59 4.07
CA ALA A 120 -16.03 3.72 5.00
C ALA A 120 -14.69 3.93 5.74
N GLY A 121 -13.76 2.98 5.63
CA GLY A 121 -12.45 3.01 6.27
C GLY A 121 -11.40 3.81 5.49
N LYS A 122 -10.60 4.60 6.20
CA LYS A 122 -9.46 5.32 5.61
C LYS A 122 -8.31 4.35 5.28
N SER A 123 -7.87 4.32 4.04
CA SER A 123 -6.71 3.51 3.64
C SER A 123 -5.46 3.90 4.42
N ARG A 124 -4.70 2.92 4.92
CA ARG A 124 -3.42 3.16 5.60
C ARG A 124 -2.41 3.76 4.62
N THR A 125 -1.80 4.87 5.01
CA THR A 125 -0.71 5.50 4.25
C THR A 125 0.61 4.76 4.48
N MET A 126 1.65 5.03 3.66
CA MET A 126 3.00 4.53 3.93
C MET A 126 3.53 5.02 5.28
N ALA A 127 3.24 6.26 5.66
CA ALA A 127 3.59 6.79 6.98
C ALA A 127 3.02 5.91 8.12
N ASN A 128 1.74 5.53 8.04
CA ASN A 128 1.14 4.63 9.04
C ASN A 128 1.81 3.24 9.08
N VAL A 129 2.28 2.73 7.93
CA VAL A 129 3.02 1.45 7.89
C VAL A 129 4.37 1.59 8.57
N LEU A 130 5.09 2.68 8.34
CA LEU A 130 6.39 2.97 8.97
C LEU A 130 6.26 3.20 10.47
N GLU A 131 5.21 3.90 10.92
CA GLU A 131 4.87 4.07 12.34
C GLU A 131 4.65 2.71 13.04
N LEU A 132 3.87 1.81 12.42
CA LEU A 132 3.66 0.45 12.93
C LEU A 132 4.94 -0.38 13.00
N LYS A 133 5.92 -0.08 12.14
CA LYS A 133 7.26 -0.67 12.18
C LYS A 133 8.22 0.04 13.14
N GLY A 134 7.74 1.01 13.91
CA GLY A 134 8.54 1.77 14.88
C GLY A 134 9.53 2.76 14.28
N ARG A 135 9.35 3.18 13.01
CA ARG A 135 10.22 4.15 12.37
C ARG A 135 9.89 5.57 12.83
N ASN A 136 10.93 6.30 13.23
CA ASN A 136 10.81 7.72 13.57
C ASN A 136 10.56 8.57 12.33
N ASN A 137 9.92 9.74 12.50
CA ASN A 137 9.65 10.68 11.42
C ASN A 137 8.98 10.03 10.18
N ALA A 138 8.12 9.04 10.40
CA ALA A 138 7.53 8.17 9.37
C ALA A 138 6.89 8.95 8.20
N LYS A 139 6.23 10.08 8.49
CA LYS A 139 5.62 10.93 7.46
C LYS A 139 6.66 11.56 6.55
N GLN A 140 7.70 12.18 7.13
CA GLN A 140 8.80 12.79 6.38
C GLN A 140 9.59 11.71 5.63
N LEU A 141 9.93 10.61 6.29
CA LEU A 141 10.64 9.49 5.67
C LEU A 141 9.89 8.92 4.47
N SER A 142 8.57 8.73 4.57
CA SER A 142 7.77 8.24 3.44
C SER A 142 7.77 9.20 2.25
N THR A 143 7.78 10.52 2.51
CA THR A 143 7.78 11.56 1.47
C THR A 143 9.14 11.63 0.79
N VAL A 144 10.22 11.65 1.57
CA VAL A 144 11.60 11.68 1.07
C VAL A 144 11.92 10.43 0.27
N ALA A 145 11.61 9.25 0.82
CA ALA A 145 11.83 7.99 0.13
C ALA A 145 11.08 7.91 -1.20
N ARG A 146 9.82 8.41 -1.26
CA ARG A 146 9.07 8.46 -2.51
C ARG A 146 9.74 9.36 -3.55
N SER A 147 10.22 10.54 -3.15
CA SER A 147 10.87 11.48 -4.07
C SER A 147 12.18 10.90 -4.63
N ILE A 148 13.00 10.30 -3.76
CA ILE A 148 14.27 9.69 -4.15
C ILE A 148 14.02 8.45 -5.03
N TYR A 149 13.11 7.56 -4.63
CA TYR A 149 12.75 6.39 -5.43
C TYR A 149 12.32 6.78 -6.86
N LEU A 150 11.46 7.80 -6.99
CA LEU A 150 11.02 8.26 -8.30
C LEU A 150 12.17 8.89 -9.11
N SER A 151 13.08 9.60 -8.46
CA SER A 151 14.25 10.18 -9.15
C SER A 151 15.21 9.10 -9.69
N GLU A 152 15.40 8.02 -8.97
CA GLU A 152 16.21 6.87 -9.42
C GLU A 152 15.55 6.11 -10.58
N GLN A 153 14.21 6.01 -10.58
CA GLN A 153 13.48 5.27 -11.62
C GLN A 153 13.28 6.09 -12.90
N LEU A 154 13.10 7.40 -12.80
CA LEU A 154 12.61 8.26 -13.87
C LEU A 154 13.51 9.46 -14.17
N GLY A 155 14.51 9.72 -13.34
CA GLY A 155 15.28 10.96 -13.33
C GLY A 155 14.65 12.07 -12.49
N VAL A 156 15.47 13.01 -12.03
CA VAL A 156 15.08 14.08 -11.08
C VAL A 156 13.94 14.95 -11.63
N GLU A 157 14.01 15.34 -12.90
CA GLU A 157 12.98 16.18 -13.52
C GLU A 157 11.63 15.47 -13.56
N ALA A 158 11.61 14.21 -13.97
CA ALA A 158 10.39 13.42 -14.03
C ALA A 158 9.80 13.15 -12.64
N ALA A 159 10.63 12.99 -11.61
CA ALA A 159 10.19 12.82 -10.23
C ALA A 159 9.42 14.04 -9.69
N CYS A 160 9.80 15.25 -10.14
CA CYS A 160 9.15 16.49 -9.71
C CYS A 160 7.77 16.72 -10.34
N VAL A 161 7.52 16.20 -11.54
CA VAL A 161 6.30 16.49 -12.31
C VAL A 161 5.39 15.28 -12.52
N ASN A 162 5.83 14.08 -12.19
CA ASN A 162 5.12 12.86 -12.49
C ASN A 162 4.11 12.49 -11.39
N ASN A 163 2.90 12.13 -11.82
CA ASN A 163 1.84 11.62 -10.94
C ASN A 163 1.96 10.11 -10.65
N MET A 164 3.04 9.46 -11.10
CA MET A 164 3.26 8.05 -10.81
C MET A 164 3.47 7.84 -9.31
N SER A 165 2.79 6.87 -8.76
CA SER A 165 2.96 6.48 -7.37
C SER A 165 3.56 5.09 -7.31
N PRO A 166 4.67 4.89 -6.56
CA PRO A 166 5.15 3.56 -6.28
C PRO A 166 4.11 2.76 -5.51
N THR A 167 4.11 1.44 -5.68
CA THR A 167 3.32 0.57 -4.83
C THR A 167 3.84 0.66 -3.39
N ARG A 168 2.98 0.33 -2.44
CA ARG A 168 3.41 0.27 -1.02
C ARG A 168 4.58 -0.69 -0.81
N ASN A 169 4.58 -1.81 -1.55
CA ASN A 169 5.64 -2.81 -1.44
C ASN A 169 6.96 -2.31 -2.05
N GLU A 170 6.91 -1.68 -3.22
CA GLU A 170 8.10 -1.07 -3.85
C GLU A 170 8.76 -0.06 -2.90
N LEU A 171 7.95 0.87 -2.37
CA LEU A 171 8.47 1.90 -1.48
C LEU A 171 8.99 1.34 -0.15
N LEU A 172 8.32 0.34 0.41
CA LEU A 172 8.77 -0.31 1.65
C LEU A 172 10.08 -1.06 1.43
N THR A 173 10.19 -1.84 0.35
CA THR A 173 11.42 -2.54 -0.02
C THR A 173 12.57 -1.56 -0.21
N PHE A 174 12.31 -0.44 -0.90
CA PHE A 174 13.31 0.61 -1.09
C PHE A 174 13.79 1.20 0.23
N ILE A 175 12.88 1.55 1.14
CA ILE A 175 13.25 2.08 2.47
C ILE A 175 14.05 1.06 3.28
N GLU A 176 13.68 -0.21 3.23
CA GLU A 176 14.38 -1.27 3.97
C GLU A 176 15.76 -1.60 3.38
N SER A 177 15.94 -1.46 2.08
CA SER A 177 17.23 -1.69 1.39
C SER A 177 18.15 -0.48 1.38
N THR A 178 17.67 0.71 1.78
CA THR A 178 18.42 1.99 1.66
C THR A 178 18.48 2.70 3.02
N PRO A 179 19.32 2.22 3.95
CA PRO A 179 19.44 2.81 5.30
C PRO A 179 19.91 4.28 5.28
N GLN A 180 20.59 4.71 4.22
CA GLN A 180 21.07 6.10 4.01
C GLN A 180 19.91 7.12 3.96
N LEU A 181 18.68 6.70 3.70
CA LEU A 181 17.51 7.58 3.69
C LEU A 181 17.27 8.29 5.02
N GLU A 182 17.59 7.65 6.14
CA GLU A 182 17.42 8.27 7.47
C GLU A 182 18.46 9.38 7.69
N ASP A 183 19.70 9.18 7.23
CA ASP A 183 20.74 10.19 7.26
C ASP A 183 20.42 11.36 6.34
N THR A 184 20.00 11.07 5.12
CA THR A 184 19.55 12.08 4.15
C THR A 184 18.40 12.92 4.72
N LEU A 185 17.40 12.29 5.35
CA LEU A 185 16.31 13.01 6.02
C LEU A 185 16.82 13.90 7.14
N ARG A 186 17.78 13.43 7.94
CA ARG A 186 18.38 14.19 9.04
C ARG A 186 19.10 15.42 8.52
N GLN A 187 19.94 15.28 7.49
CA GLN A 187 20.67 16.40 6.86
C GLN A 187 19.69 17.40 6.25
N ALA A 188 18.71 16.93 5.50
CA ALA A 188 17.68 17.80 4.91
C ALA A 188 16.84 18.56 5.95
N SER A 189 16.54 17.92 7.10
CA SER A 189 15.81 18.58 8.19
C SER A 189 16.67 19.63 8.89
N THR A 190 17.96 19.38 9.06
CA THR A 190 18.92 20.34 9.60
C THR A 190 19.05 21.55 8.68
N PHE A 191 19.22 21.31 7.38
CA PHE A 191 19.27 22.35 6.37
C PHE A 191 17.98 23.18 6.34
N TYR A 192 16.79 22.53 6.33
CA TYR A 192 15.50 23.22 6.36
C TYR A 192 15.40 24.22 7.51
N THR A 193 15.92 23.84 8.69
CA THR A 193 15.91 24.71 9.87
C THR A 193 16.96 25.82 9.77
N LYS A 194 18.20 25.52 9.39
CA LYS A 194 19.30 26.48 9.28
C LYS A 194 19.08 27.53 8.20
N SER A 195 18.52 27.15 7.04
CA SER A 195 18.25 28.02 5.89
C SER A 195 16.96 28.84 6.03
N ASN A 196 16.36 28.89 7.21
CA ASN A 196 15.08 29.57 7.45
C ASN A 196 13.98 29.14 6.45
N HIS A 197 13.90 27.82 6.19
CA HIS A 197 12.85 27.22 5.36
C HIS A 197 12.96 27.57 3.85
N LEU A 198 14.15 27.78 3.33
CA LEU A 198 14.40 28.16 1.94
C LEU A 198 13.70 27.21 0.94
N MET A 199 13.69 25.89 1.26
CA MET A 199 12.99 24.88 0.47
C MET A 199 12.40 23.80 1.38
N SER A 200 11.44 23.00 0.86
CA SER A 200 10.88 21.91 1.65
C SER A 200 11.90 20.82 2.00
N THR A 201 11.70 20.13 3.13
CA THR A 201 12.58 19.01 3.54
C THR A 201 12.71 17.93 2.46
N SER A 202 11.63 17.64 1.72
CA SER A 202 11.67 16.65 0.63
C SER A 202 12.51 17.11 -0.55
N MET A 203 12.47 18.38 -0.90
CA MET A 203 13.33 18.95 -1.96
C MET A 203 14.79 18.98 -1.51
N ALA A 204 15.05 19.43 -0.29
CA ALA A 204 16.40 19.43 0.27
C ALA A 204 17.00 18.01 0.31
N ALA A 205 16.19 17.01 0.70
CA ALA A 205 16.62 15.61 0.70
C ALA A 205 16.92 15.07 -0.70
N LEU A 206 16.09 15.41 -1.69
CA LEU A 206 16.32 15.00 -3.07
C LEU A 206 17.61 15.60 -3.63
N LEU A 207 17.83 16.89 -3.40
CA LEU A 207 19.07 17.57 -3.84
C LEU A 207 20.31 17.03 -3.11
N TYR A 208 20.20 16.85 -1.78
CA TYR A 208 21.30 16.28 -1.00
C TYR A 208 21.66 14.86 -1.50
N TRP A 209 20.66 14.00 -1.72
CA TRP A 209 20.84 12.67 -2.28
C TRP A 209 21.56 12.73 -3.62
N THR A 210 21.02 13.50 -4.56
CA THR A 210 21.57 13.61 -5.92
C THR A 210 23.00 14.18 -5.94
N PHE A 211 23.27 15.21 -5.15
CA PHE A 211 24.59 15.83 -5.12
C PHE A 211 25.61 14.94 -4.41
N ASN A 212 25.20 14.25 -3.36
CA ASN A 212 26.07 13.33 -2.63
C ASN A 212 26.52 12.13 -3.47
N GLU A 213 25.68 11.67 -4.41
CA GLU A 213 26.08 10.64 -5.39
C GLU A 213 27.10 11.14 -6.42
N ILE A 214 27.12 12.44 -6.72
CA ILE A 214 28.05 13.04 -7.66
C ILE A 214 29.38 13.33 -6.97
N ASP A 215 29.37 14.06 -5.86
CA ASP A 215 30.53 14.44 -5.06
C ASP A 215 30.09 14.75 -3.62
N GLY A 216 30.32 13.82 -2.70
CA GLY A 216 29.86 13.94 -1.30
C GLY A 216 30.53 15.12 -0.57
N GLU A 217 31.84 15.39 -0.80
CA GLU A 217 32.50 16.50 -0.14
C GLU A 217 32.02 17.87 -0.66
N ALA A 218 31.76 17.97 -1.96
CA ALA A 218 31.21 19.18 -2.55
C ALA A 218 29.75 19.38 -2.10
N CYS A 219 28.97 18.31 -1.95
CA CYS A 219 27.62 18.33 -1.42
C CYS A 219 27.58 18.90 0.00
N GLU A 220 28.40 18.38 0.92
CA GLU A 220 28.48 18.89 2.29
C GLU A 220 28.85 20.38 2.33
N ARG A 221 29.90 20.78 1.59
CA ARG A 221 30.27 22.19 1.50
C ARG A 221 29.14 23.09 0.99
N PHE A 222 28.39 22.62 -0.03
CA PHE A 222 27.26 23.36 -0.58
C PHE A 222 26.18 23.59 0.46
N PHE A 223 25.77 22.54 1.19
CA PHE A 223 24.72 22.63 2.20
C PHE A 223 25.13 23.38 3.47
N ASP A 224 26.42 23.46 3.76
CA ASP A 224 26.96 24.25 4.88
C ASP A 224 27.05 25.75 4.57
N MET A 225 27.15 26.13 3.28
CA MET A 225 27.22 27.55 2.85
C MET A 225 25.86 28.22 2.72
N LEU A 226 24.77 27.44 2.63
CA LEU A 226 23.39 27.94 2.51
C LEU A 226 22.74 28.12 3.87
#